data_25170ef5c60f55e7c8fc5ca3a6cce1f0
#
_entry.id   25170ef5c60f55e7c8fc5ca3a6cce1f0
#
_cell.length_a   1.000
_cell.length_b   1.000
_cell.length_c   1.000
_cell.angle_alpha   90.00
_cell.angle_beta   90.00
_cell.angle_gamma   90.00
#
_symmetry.space_group_name_H-M   'P 1'
#
loop_
_entity.id
_entity.type
_entity.pdbx_description
1 polymer ?
#
loop_
_entity_poly.entity_id
_entity_poly.type
_entity_poly.pdbx_seq_one_letter_code
_entity_poly.pdbx_strand_id
1 'polypeptide(L)'
;KWFIVEPINVNYDYKIIGVWQIADPSNPTGQQDPNYRNSYPGYVKYLDVDGNDITTADKTIIGSAIPKVNMSLMNTFEYKNFTLSVFLTAQLGQTHLNALYDTSHNSYRQNRFLVDFWTPENPTNSYPKNSLNSDVNPEGASFYEKTDFLRISDVTLGYNFPQQWLRRTFIKRLNLYMNIKNLATITGWTGMDPEFLNDQLAAP
;
A
#
# COMPACT_ATOMS: atom_id res chain seq x y z
N LYS A 1 9.04 6.89 19.59
CA LYS A 1 9.50 5.87 20.55
C LYS A 1 10.48 4.97 19.82
N TRP A 2 11.64 4.65 20.42
CA TRP A 2 12.64 3.79 19.80
C TRP A 2 12.55 2.41 20.44
N PHE A 3 12.62 1.37 19.61
CA PHE A 3 12.54 -0.01 20.05
C PHE A 3 13.89 -0.71 19.78
N ILE A 4 14.36 -1.47 20.76
CA ILE A 4 15.60 -2.24 20.61
C ILE A 4 15.33 -3.39 19.61
N VAL A 5 16.25 -3.59 18.64
CA VAL A 5 16.19 -4.65 17.61
C VAL A 5 15.16 -4.37 16.49
N GLU A 6 14.45 -3.24 16.51
CA GLU A 6 13.52 -2.86 15.46
C GLU A 6 14.10 -1.75 14.55
N PRO A 7 13.65 -1.65 13.30
CA PRO A 7 14.03 -0.55 12.40
C PRO A 7 13.66 0.82 13.01
N ILE A 8 14.41 1.86 12.64
CA ILE A 8 14.16 3.23 13.14
C ILE A 8 12.76 3.72 12.74
N ASN A 9 12.29 3.37 11.54
CA ASN A 9 11.00 3.79 10.99
C ASN A 9 9.95 2.69 11.16
N VAL A 10 9.60 2.34 12.40
CA VAL A 10 8.47 1.46 12.69
C VAL A 10 7.17 2.25 12.83
N ASN A 11 6.10 1.70 12.28
CA ASN A 11 4.75 2.19 12.50
C ASN A 11 4.26 1.64 13.84
N TYR A 12 4.19 2.48 14.86
CA TYR A 12 3.77 2.13 16.21
C TYR A 12 2.45 2.83 16.52
N ASP A 13 1.35 2.09 16.45
CA ASP A 13 0.00 2.64 16.60
C ASP A 13 -0.98 1.54 17.05
N TYR A 14 -2.26 1.89 17.22
CA TYR A 14 -3.34 0.92 17.41
C TYR A 14 -3.52 0.12 16.12
N LYS A 15 -3.54 -1.20 16.25
CA LYS A 15 -3.77 -2.08 15.10
C LYS A 15 -5.27 -2.22 14.84
N ILE A 16 -5.72 -1.72 13.70
CA ILE A 16 -7.09 -1.92 13.23
C ILE A 16 -7.24 -3.39 12.78
N ILE A 17 -8.26 -4.09 13.30
CA ILE A 17 -8.57 -5.48 12.98
C ILE A 17 -9.90 -5.63 12.22
N GLY A 18 -10.63 -4.55 12.02
CA GLY A 18 -11.88 -4.53 11.26
C GLY A 18 -12.80 -3.41 11.68
N VAL A 19 -14.09 -3.67 11.50
CA VAL A 19 -15.18 -2.77 11.83
C VAL A 19 -16.18 -3.53 12.71
N TRP A 20 -16.67 -2.91 13.79
CA TRP A 20 -17.71 -3.49 14.64
C TRP A 20 -18.98 -3.76 13.85
N GLN A 21 -19.48 -5.00 13.91
CA GLN A 21 -20.68 -5.44 13.22
C GLN A 21 -21.89 -5.43 14.14
N ILE A 22 -23.12 -5.41 13.60
CA ILE A 22 -24.36 -5.46 14.38
C ILE A 22 -24.44 -6.74 15.23
N ALA A 23 -23.96 -7.87 14.67
CA ALA A 23 -23.93 -9.16 15.35
C ALA A 23 -22.48 -9.66 15.47
N ASP A 24 -21.58 -8.81 15.97
CA ASP A 24 -20.19 -9.22 16.20
C ASP A 24 -20.16 -10.34 17.26
N PRO A 25 -19.43 -11.45 17.02
CA PRO A 25 -19.33 -12.54 18.01
C PRO A 25 -18.83 -12.08 19.38
N SER A 26 -18.02 -11.04 19.44
CA SER A 26 -17.55 -10.40 20.68
C SER A 26 -18.52 -9.36 21.23
N ASN A 27 -19.51 -8.93 20.43
CA ASN A 27 -20.58 -8.01 20.85
C ASN A 27 -21.91 -8.38 20.17
N PRO A 28 -22.56 -9.49 20.53
CA PRO A 28 -23.75 -10.01 19.85
C PRO A 28 -24.98 -9.14 20.00
N THR A 29 -25.02 -8.23 20.95
CA THR A 29 -26.17 -7.35 21.18
C THR A 29 -26.23 -6.15 20.23
N GLY A 30 -25.13 -5.86 19.53
CA GLY A 30 -25.00 -4.67 18.67
C GLY A 30 -25.11 -3.34 19.44
N GLN A 31 -25.05 -3.40 20.76
CA GLN A 31 -24.96 -2.24 21.62
C GLN A 31 -23.51 -1.98 21.99
N GLN A 32 -23.26 -0.85 22.66
CA GLN A 32 -21.93 -0.59 23.19
C GLN A 32 -21.55 -1.71 24.19
N ASP A 33 -20.42 -2.38 23.95
CA ASP A 33 -19.86 -3.34 24.89
C ASP A 33 -19.43 -2.59 26.16
N PRO A 34 -19.87 -3.04 27.36
CA PRO A 34 -19.47 -2.38 28.63
C PRO A 34 -17.94 -2.35 28.84
N ASN A 35 -17.21 -3.32 28.25
CA ASN A 35 -15.76 -3.39 28.36
C ASN A 35 -15.02 -2.55 27.31
N TYR A 36 -15.73 -2.09 26.25
CA TYR A 36 -15.14 -1.32 25.15
C TYR A 36 -15.99 -0.10 24.87
N ARG A 37 -15.54 1.07 25.30
CA ARG A 37 -16.29 2.33 25.26
C ARG A 37 -16.80 2.73 23.88
N ASN A 38 -16.19 2.27 22.82
CA ASN A 38 -16.46 2.70 21.44
C ASN A 38 -16.77 1.53 20.50
N SER A 39 -17.46 0.49 20.98
CA SER A 39 -17.83 -0.73 20.25
C SER A 39 -19.15 -0.65 19.50
N TYR A 40 -19.51 0.52 18.98
CA TYR A 40 -20.74 0.68 18.20
C TYR A 40 -20.60 0.10 16.79
N PRO A 41 -21.66 -0.52 16.23
CA PRO A 41 -21.65 -0.97 14.84
C PRO A 41 -21.22 0.12 13.85
N GLY A 42 -20.30 -0.24 12.97
CA GLY A 42 -19.72 0.68 12.01
C GLY A 42 -18.50 1.47 12.51
N TYR A 43 -18.13 1.32 13.79
CA TYR A 43 -16.90 1.92 14.33
C TYR A 43 -15.68 1.03 14.05
N VAL A 44 -14.50 1.63 14.06
CA VAL A 44 -13.23 0.90 13.94
C VAL A 44 -13.06 -0.04 15.12
N LYS A 45 -12.68 -1.29 14.83
CA LYS A 45 -12.34 -2.32 15.82
C LYS A 45 -10.83 -2.44 15.93
N TYR A 46 -10.32 -2.21 17.14
CA TYR A 46 -8.90 -2.29 17.44
C TYR A 46 -8.52 -3.64 18.04
N LEU A 47 -7.24 -3.99 17.89
CA LEU A 47 -6.66 -5.12 18.63
C LEU A 47 -6.46 -4.69 20.09
N ASP A 48 -7.16 -5.36 20.98
CA ASP A 48 -6.92 -5.33 22.42
C ASP A 48 -5.86 -6.36 22.76
N VAL A 49 -4.76 -5.93 23.35
CA VAL A 49 -3.61 -6.78 23.67
C VAL A 49 -3.68 -7.35 25.07
N ASP A 50 -4.26 -6.59 26.01
CA ASP A 50 -4.28 -6.95 27.43
C ASP A 50 -5.66 -7.41 27.95
N GLY A 51 -6.72 -7.34 27.13
CA GLY A 51 -8.06 -7.80 27.46
C GLY A 51 -8.88 -6.82 28.28
N ASN A 52 -8.50 -5.54 28.29
CA ASN A 52 -9.21 -4.46 28.96
C ASN A 52 -9.87 -3.54 27.94
N ASP A 53 -10.15 -2.29 28.28
CA ASP A 53 -10.57 -1.27 27.32
C ASP A 53 -9.35 -0.78 26.51
N ILE A 54 -9.57 -0.31 25.30
CA ILE A 54 -8.49 0.20 24.44
C ILE A 54 -7.79 1.39 25.12
N THR A 55 -6.51 1.22 25.33
CA THR A 55 -5.63 2.17 26.00
C THR A 55 -4.32 2.37 25.21
N THR A 56 -3.47 3.28 25.66
CA THR A 56 -2.14 3.44 25.03
C THR A 56 -1.22 2.21 25.17
N ALA A 57 -1.57 1.24 26.01
CA ALA A 57 -0.86 -0.02 26.15
C ALA A 57 -1.08 -0.96 24.95
N ASP A 58 -2.22 -0.79 24.25
CA ASP A 58 -2.59 -1.61 23.09
C ASP A 58 -1.88 -1.21 21.78
N LYS A 59 -1.11 -0.12 21.83
CA LYS A 59 -0.28 0.24 20.68
C LYS A 59 0.80 -0.81 20.42
N THR A 60 0.84 -1.28 19.19
CA THR A 60 1.80 -2.32 18.75
C THR A 60 2.59 -1.86 17.53
N ILE A 61 3.68 -2.56 17.22
CA ILE A 61 4.41 -2.37 15.98
C ILE A 61 3.60 -3.05 14.86
N ILE A 62 3.04 -2.24 13.95
CA ILE A 62 2.23 -2.69 12.82
C ILE A 62 3.12 -3.15 11.66
N GLY A 63 4.27 -2.50 11.49
CA GLY A 63 5.23 -2.77 10.43
C GLY A 63 6.29 -1.69 10.33
N SER A 64 7.02 -1.68 9.24
CA SER A 64 8.04 -0.69 8.95
C SER A 64 7.86 -0.12 7.54
N ALA A 65 8.15 1.16 7.37
CA ALA A 65 8.22 1.80 6.07
C ALA A 65 9.45 1.35 5.24
N ILE A 66 10.44 0.73 5.90
CA ILE A 66 11.65 0.24 5.23
C ILE A 66 11.37 -1.17 4.68
N PRO A 67 11.59 -1.41 3.37
CA PRO A 67 11.44 -2.74 2.81
C PRO A 67 12.45 -3.72 3.42
N LYS A 68 12.00 -4.94 3.74
CA LYS A 68 12.86 -6.03 4.20
C LYS A 68 13.71 -6.61 3.08
N VAL A 69 13.17 -6.60 1.87
CA VAL A 69 13.84 -7.10 0.67
C VAL A 69 13.68 -6.09 -0.45
N ASN A 70 14.80 -5.73 -1.07
CA ASN A 70 14.85 -4.90 -2.27
C ASN A 70 15.63 -5.68 -3.34
N MET A 71 14.99 -5.97 -4.46
CA MET A 71 15.52 -6.79 -5.54
C MET A 71 15.39 -6.11 -6.88
N SER A 72 16.36 -6.39 -7.75
CA SER A 72 16.24 -6.05 -9.17
C SER A 72 16.78 -7.20 -10.02
N LEU A 73 16.18 -7.37 -11.20
CA LEU A 73 16.58 -8.38 -12.16
C LEU A 73 16.58 -7.76 -13.56
N MET A 74 17.70 -7.85 -14.25
CA MET A 74 17.81 -7.46 -15.63
C MET A 74 18.08 -8.69 -16.51
N ASN A 75 17.23 -8.92 -17.50
CA ASN A 75 17.40 -9.95 -18.49
C ASN A 75 17.56 -9.34 -19.88
N THR A 76 18.50 -9.84 -20.65
CA THR A 76 18.70 -9.46 -22.04
C THR A 76 18.65 -10.71 -22.90
N PHE A 77 17.79 -10.72 -23.89
CA PHE A 77 17.61 -11.79 -24.86
C PHE A 77 18.05 -11.28 -26.23
N GLU A 78 18.91 -12.04 -26.88
CA GLU A 78 19.37 -11.73 -28.24
C GLU A 78 18.95 -12.84 -29.17
N TYR A 79 18.30 -12.48 -30.27
CA TYR A 79 17.97 -13.42 -31.32
C TYR A 79 18.16 -12.79 -32.70
N LYS A 80 19.13 -13.29 -33.45
CA LYS A 80 19.55 -12.72 -34.76
C LYS A 80 19.89 -11.22 -34.61
N ASN A 81 19.04 -10.36 -35.14
CA ASN A 81 19.24 -8.91 -35.13
C ASN A 81 18.38 -8.22 -34.08
N PHE A 82 17.59 -8.95 -33.29
CA PHE A 82 16.76 -8.44 -32.23
C PHE A 82 17.45 -8.55 -30.89
N THR A 83 17.28 -7.52 -30.07
CA THR A 83 17.68 -7.49 -28.65
C THR A 83 16.47 -7.07 -27.83
N LEU A 84 16.07 -7.88 -26.86
CA LEU A 84 15.04 -7.57 -25.88
C LEU A 84 15.66 -7.50 -24.50
N SER A 85 15.58 -6.34 -23.86
CA SER A 85 16.00 -6.17 -22.46
C SER A 85 14.78 -5.90 -21.60
N VAL A 86 14.70 -6.60 -20.46
CA VAL A 86 13.63 -6.43 -19.46
C VAL A 86 14.27 -6.19 -18.10
N PHE A 87 13.89 -5.09 -17.46
CA PHE A 87 14.34 -4.75 -16.10
C PHE A 87 13.17 -4.79 -15.14
N LEU A 88 13.30 -5.60 -14.11
CA LEU A 88 12.31 -5.81 -13.06
C LEU A 88 12.85 -5.24 -11.74
N THR A 89 11.99 -4.61 -10.96
CA THR A 89 12.29 -4.19 -9.58
C THR A 89 11.19 -4.69 -8.65
N ALA A 90 11.56 -5.06 -7.42
CA ALA A 90 10.63 -5.47 -6.40
C ALA A 90 11.07 -4.98 -5.03
N GLN A 91 10.10 -4.53 -4.23
CA GLN A 91 10.28 -4.20 -2.82
C GLN A 91 9.22 -4.96 -2.00
N LEU A 92 9.66 -5.63 -0.95
CA LEU A 92 8.81 -6.50 -0.15
C LEU A 92 9.01 -6.26 1.35
N GLY A 93 7.95 -6.45 2.12
CA GLY A 93 7.95 -6.41 3.58
C GLY A 93 7.88 -4.99 4.15
N GLN A 94 7.40 -4.03 3.39
CA GLN A 94 7.15 -2.66 3.82
C GLN A 94 5.67 -2.42 4.10
N THR A 95 5.40 -1.47 5.01
CA THR A 95 4.05 -1.09 5.42
C THR A 95 4.01 0.43 5.55
N HIS A 96 3.08 1.07 4.86
CA HIS A 96 2.90 2.52 4.91
C HIS A 96 1.50 2.91 5.33
N LEU A 97 1.38 4.12 5.85
CA LEU A 97 0.11 4.78 6.08
C LEU A 97 -0.60 5.01 4.75
N ASN A 98 -1.85 4.55 4.65
CA ASN A 98 -2.70 4.92 3.54
C ASN A 98 -3.50 6.18 3.89
N ALA A 99 -2.96 7.34 3.56
CA ALA A 99 -3.58 8.63 3.84
C ALA A 99 -4.94 8.83 3.14
N LEU A 100 -5.25 8.04 2.10
CA LEU A 100 -6.55 8.08 1.45
C LEU A 100 -7.65 7.52 2.34
N TYR A 101 -7.30 6.60 3.23
CA TYR A 101 -8.21 5.99 4.21
C TYR A 101 -8.22 6.70 5.57
N ASP A 102 -7.41 7.72 5.77
CA ASP A 102 -7.40 8.45 7.03
C ASP A 102 -8.75 9.16 7.25
N THR A 103 -9.44 8.76 8.32
CA THR A 103 -10.76 9.30 8.69
C THR A 103 -10.72 10.77 9.05
N SER A 104 -9.59 11.31 9.46
CA SER A 104 -9.43 12.74 9.74
C SER A 104 -9.67 13.61 8.51
N HIS A 105 -9.37 13.08 7.32
CA HIS A 105 -9.60 13.77 6.05
C HIS A 105 -11.05 13.69 5.56
N ASN A 106 -11.83 12.72 6.04
CA ASN A 106 -13.25 12.58 5.66
C ASN A 106 -14.15 13.66 6.29
N SER A 107 -13.71 14.31 7.36
CA SER A 107 -14.39 15.43 7.99
C SER A 107 -14.63 16.60 7.02
N TYR A 108 -13.89 16.68 5.94
CA TYR A 108 -14.00 17.74 4.92
C TYR A 108 -14.94 17.40 3.76
N ARG A 109 -15.71 16.30 3.80
CA ARG A 109 -16.63 15.85 2.73
C ARG A 109 -15.96 15.75 1.34
N GLN A 110 -14.70 15.37 1.31
CA GLN A 110 -13.96 15.22 0.05
C GLN A 110 -14.05 13.77 -0.43
N ASN A 111 -14.94 13.50 -1.40
CA ASN A 111 -14.97 12.22 -2.10
C ASN A 111 -13.75 12.12 -3.04
N ARG A 112 -12.63 11.63 -2.54
CA ARG A 112 -11.38 11.51 -3.31
C ARG A 112 -11.33 10.21 -4.11
N PHE A 113 -12.01 9.16 -3.64
CA PHE A 113 -12.04 7.83 -4.26
C PHE A 113 -13.22 7.03 -3.70
N LEU A 114 -13.57 5.94 -4.41
CA LEU A 114 -14.63 5.05 -3.97
C LEU A 114 -14.13 4.16 -2.83
N VAL A 115 -14.77 4.23 -1.68
CA VAL A 115 -14.48 3.43 -0.50
C VAL A 115 -15.65 2.50 -0.23
N ASP A 116 -15.33 1.23 0.06
CA ASP A 116 -16.29 0.25 0.54
C ASP A 116 -16.52 0.46 2.05
N PHE A 117 -17.38 1.43 2.39
CA PHE A 117 -17.68 1.75 3.78
C PHE A 117 -18.81 0.90 4.34
N TRP A 118 -18.78 0.70 5.64
CA TRP A 118 -19.76 -0.08 6.37
C TRP A 118 -21.15 0.60 6.39
N THR A 119 -22.19 -0.19 6.10
CA THR A 119 -23.60 0.13 6.40
C THR A 119 -24.27 -1.13 6.94
N PRO A 120 -25.47 -1.03 7.58
CA PRO A 120 -26.22 -2.22 7.98
C PRO A 120 -26.50 -3.21 6.84
N GLU A 121 -26.66 -2.70 5.61
CA GLU A 121 -26.91 -3.48 4.39
C GLU A 121 -25.61 -3.97 3.72
N ASN A 122 -24.49 -3.36 4.06
CA ASN A 122 -23.14 -3.70 3.56
C ASN A 122 -22.17 -3.88 4.72
N PRO A 123 -22.22 -5.00 5.46
CA PRO A 123 -21.41 -5.25 6.66
C PRO A 123 -19.95 -5.57 6.30
N THR A 124 -19.24 -4.62 5.73
CA THR A 124 -17.81 -4.74 5.36
C THR A 124 -16.90 -4.54 6.58
N ASN A 125 -15.69 -5.14 6.51
CA ASN A 125 -14.59 -4.86 7.45
C ASN A 125 -13.52 -3.92 6.85
N SER A 126 -13.74 -3.45 5.61
CA SER A 126 -12.74 -2.68 4.88
C SER A 126 -12.61 -1.25 5.40
N TYR A 127 -13.75 -0.61 5.73
CA TYR A 127 -13.76 0.78 6.14
C TYR A 127 -14.97 1.07 7.08
N PRO A 128 -14.80 1.90 8.11
CA PRO A 128 -15.88 2.23 9.04
C PRO A 128 -17.04 2.97 8.36
N LYS A 129 -18.16 3.11 9.05
CA LYS A 129 -19.30 3.87 8.55
C LYS A 129 -18.89 5.31 8.22
N ASN A 130 -19.51 5.90 7.21
CA ASN A 130 -19.31 7.30 6.91
C ASN A 130 -19.94 8.17 8.01
N SER A 131 -19.14 9.02 8.65
CA SER A 131 -19.58 9.96 9.67
C SER A 131 -19.01 11.34 9.40
N LEU A 132 -19.76 12.36 9.74
CA LEU A 132 -19.29 13.76 9.70
C LEU A 132 -18.33 14.08 10.85
N ASN A 133 -18.34 13.24 11.87
CA ASN A 133 -17.51 13.38 13.06
C ASN A 133 -16.41 12.31 13.04
N SER A 134 -15.35 12.55 13.77
CA SER A 134 -14.25 11.59 13.97
C SER A 134 -14.56 10.49 14.98
N ASP A 135 -15.83 10.39 15.43
CA ASP A 135 -16.29 9.45 16.46
C ASP A 135 -16.15 7.98 16.08
N VAL A 136 -16.16 7.67 14.79
CA VAL A 136 -16.04 6.30 14.26
C VAL A 136 -14.62 5.70 14.40
N ASN A 137 -13.61 6.51 14.65
CA ASN A 137 -12.22 6.14 14.92
C ASN A 137 -11.72 6.91 16.15
N PRO A 138 -12.27 6.61 17.33
CA PRO A 138 -12.09 7.44 18.53
C PRO A 138 -10.65 7.53 19.00
N GLU A 139 -9.84 6.51 18.76
CA GLU A 139 -8.43 6.51 19.13
C GLU A 139 -7.53 7.13 18.04
N GLY A 140 -8.13 7.54 16.91
CA GLY A 140 -7.40 8.17 15.80
C GLY A 140 -6.35 7.27 15.15
N ALA A 141 -6.57 5.95 15.16
CA ALA A 141 -5.64 5.01 14.55
C ALA A 141 -5.54 5.24 13.05
N SER A 142 -4.34 5.10 12.52
CA SER A 142 -4.07 5.24 11.10
C SER A 142 -4.30 3.93 10.34
N PHE A 143 -4.70 4.04 9.09
CA PHE A 143 -4.87 2.89 8.20
C PHE A 143 -3.54 2.54 7.54
N TYR A 144 -2.96 1.42 7.94
CA TYR A 144 -1.69 0.92 7.41
C TYR A 144 -1.93 -0.25 6.48
N GLU A 145 -1.28 -0.24 5.34
CA GLU A 145 -1.32 -1.32 4.35
C GLU A 145 0.08 -1.75 3.94
N LYS A 146 0.19 -2.99 3.44
CA LYS A 146 1.41 -3.48 2.81
C LYS A 146 1.57 -2.81 1.45
N THR A 147 2.76 -2.30 1.19
CA THR A 147 3.12 -1.64 -0.07
C THR A 147 4.11 -2.46 -0.89
N ASP A 148 4.05 -3.77 -0.73
CA ASP A 148 4.83 -4.71 -1.52
C ASP A 148 4.49 -4.57 -3.01
N PHE A 149 5.50 -4.55 -3.87
CA PHE A 149 5.27 -4.49 -5.30
C PHE A 149 6.35 -5.21 -6.11
N LEU A 150 5.96 -5.64 -7.30
CA LEU A 150 6.84 -6.04 -8.40
C LEU A 150 6.53 -5.16 -9.61
N ARG A 151 7.55 -4.49 -10.15
CA ARG A 151 7.42 -3.58 -11.29
C ARG A 151 8.24 -4.05 -12.49
N ILE A 152 7.64 -3.98 -13.66
CA ILE A 152 8.34 -4.04 -14.93
C ILE A 152 8.79 -2.61 -15.25
N SER A 153 10.02 -2.28 -14.80
CA SER A 153 10.51 -0.90 -14.77
C SER A 153 10.99 -0.42 -16.12
N ASP A 154 11.53 -1.33 -16.94
CA ASP A 154 12.03 -1.00 -18.29
C ASP A 154 11.89 -2.19 -19.22
N VAL A 155 11.39 -1.95 -20.42
CA VAL A 155 11.37 -2.93 -21.51
C VAL A 155 11.92 -2.23 -22.76
N THR A 156 13.04 -2.72 -23.24
CA THR A 156 13.68 -2.19 -24.46
C THR A 156 13.75 -3.26 -25.54
N LEU A 157 13.15 -2.99 -26.69
CA LEU A 157 13.27 -3.82 -27.89
C LEU A 157 14.13 -3.08 -28.91
N GLY A 158 15.25 -3.67 -29.29
CA GLY A 158 16.18 -3.16 -30.28
C GLY A 158 16.22 -4.02 -31.53
N TYR A 159 16.50 -3.41 -32.67
CA TYR A 159 16.76 -4.08 -33.93
C TYR A 159 18.01 -3.50 -34.62
N ASN A 160 18.99 -4.35 -34.83
CA ASN A 160 20.23 -4.02 -35.56
C ASN A 160 20.07 -4.36 -37.04
N PHE A 161 20.06 -3.35 -37.91
CA PHE A 161 19.92 -3.58 -39.33
C PHE A 161 21.18 -4.28 -39.90
N PRO A 162 21.01 -5.37 -40.71
CA PRO A 162 22.12 -6.05 -41.35
C PRO A 162 22.89 -5.11 -42.27
N GLN A 163 24.21 -5.15 -42.23
CA GLN A 163 25.07 -4.32 -43.09
C GLN A 163 24.77 -4.49 -44.58
N GLN A 164 24.30 -5.67 -44.99
CA GLN A 164 23.93 -5.95 -46.38
C GLN A 164 22.85 -5.00 -46.89
N TRP A 165 21.89 -4.58 -46.05
CA TRP A 165 20.83 -3.64 -46.40
C TRP A 165 21.35 -2.20 -46.52
N LEU A 166 22.44 -1.88 -45.80
CA LEU A 166 22.99 -0.54 -45.69
C LEU A 166 24.06 -0.25 -46.74
N ARG A 167 24.56 -1.28 -47.48
CA ARG A 167 25.67 -1.16 -48.42
C ARG A 167 25.51 -0.11 -49.53
N ARG A 168 24.28 0.21 -49.89
CA ARG A 168 23.93 1.20 -50.90
C ARG A 168 23.66 2.59 -50.36
N THR A 169 23.84 2.77 -49.05
CA THR A 169 23.61 4.04 -48.35
C THR A 169 24.92 4.55 -47.76
N PHE A 170 24.97 5.81 -47.35
CA PHE A 170 26.09 6.38 -46.60
C PHE A 170 26.10 5.95 -45.11
N ILE A 171 25.07 5.20 -44.65
CA ILE A 171 24.89 4.75 -43.26
C ILE A 171 25.74 3.48 -43.05
N LYS A 172 26.71 3.54 -42.16
CA LYS A 172 27.58 2.40 -41.83
C LYS A 172 26.94 1.45 -40.80
N ARG A 173 26.07 1.98 -39.91
CA ARG A 173 25.37 1.21 -38.89
C ARG A 173 24.03 1.89 -38.56
N LEU A 174 22.97 1.11 -38.48
CA LEU A 174 21.66 1.55 -38.08
C LEU A 174 21.12 0.62 -37.00
N ASN A 175 20.74 1.19 -35.87
CA ASN A 175 20.04 0.54 -34.80
C ASN A 175 18.74 1.30 -34.52
N LEU A 176 17.64 0.60 -34.47
CA LEU A 176 16.34 1.13 -34.05
C LEU A 176 15.96 0.49 -32.73
N TYR A 177 15.52 1.29 -31.75
CA TYR A 177 15.03 0.76 -30.50
C TYR A 177 13.77 1.47 -30.03
N MET A 178 12.94 0.73 -29.31
CA MET A 178 11.78 1.23 -28.62
C MET A 178 11.95 0.88 -27.14
N ASN A 179 11.73 1.87 -26.28
CA ASN A 179 11.80 1.72 -24.83
C ASN A 179 10.47 2.08 -24.20
N ILE A 180 10.00 1.24 -23.26
CA ILE A 180 8.80 1.46 -22.46
C ILE A 180 9.23 1.43 -21.00
N LYS A 181 8.96 2.51 -20.29
CA LYS A 181 9.24 2.62 -18.85
C LYS A 181 7.97 2.40 -18.05
N ASN A 182 8.12 1.76 -16.88
CA ASN A 182 7.03 1.49 -15.92
C ASN A 182 5.82 0.83 -16.60
N LEU A 183 6.09 -0.23 -17.37
CA LEU A 183 5.08 -0.93 -18.17
C LEU A 183 3.94 -1.46 -17.32
N ALA A 184 4.24 -2.02 -16.15
CA ALA A 184 3.25 -2.55 -15.23
C ALA A 184 3.80 -2.60 -13.80
N THR A 185 2.90 -2.43 -12.82
CA THR A 185 3.18 -2.64 -11.40
C THR A 185 2.16 -3.63 -10.85
N ILE A 186 2.64 -4.70 -10.22
CA ILE A 186 1.83 -5.70 -9.53
C ILE A 186 1.97 -5.41 -8.04
N THR A 187 0.87 -5.04 -7.40
CA THR A 187 0.83 -4.68 -5.98
C THR A 187 -0.55 -4.94 -5.40
N GLY A 188 -0.62 -5.19 -4.10
CA GLY A 188 -1.88 -5.18 -3.33
C GLY A 188 -2.19 -3.83 -2.69
N TRP A 189 -1.35 -2.83 -2.89
CA TRP A 189 -1.55 -1.48 -2.39
C TRP A 189 -2.72 -0.80 -3.08
N THR A 190 -3.63 -0.21 -2.30
CA THR A 190 -4.85 0.45 -2.81
C THR A 190 -4.68 1.94 -3.06
N GLY A 191 -3.55 2.51 -2.62
CA GLY A 191 -3.22 3.92 -2.82
C GLY A 191 -2.62 4.23 -4.20
N MET A 192 -1.93 5.36 -4.27
CA MET A 192 -1.19 5.78 -5.47
C MET A 192 0.02 4.87 -5.71
N ASP A 193 1.00 5.29 -6.48
CA ASP A 193 2.20 4.49 -6.76
C ASP A 193 2.95 4.11 -5.45
N PRO A 194 3.18 2.80 -5.18
CA PRO A 194 3.82 2.36 -3.94
C PRO A 194 5.28 2.82 -3.80
N GLU A 195 5.95 3.18 -4.88
CA GLU A 195 7.34 3.65 -4.86
C GLU A 195 7.47 5.11 -4.39
N PHE A 196 6.45 5.95 -4.67
CA PHE A 196 6.46 7.37 -4.27
C PHE A 196 6.39 7.60 -2.76
N LEU A 197 6.00 6.60 -1.99
CA LEU A 197 5.87 6.71 -0.54
C LEU A 197 7.23 6.84 0.17
N ASN A 198 8.30 6.38 -0.45
CA ASN A 198 9.65 6.48 0.12
C ASN A 198 10.23 7.89 0.06
N ASP A 199 9.81 8.73 -0.89
CA ASP A 199 10.30 10.11 -1.03
C ASP A 199 9.70 11.08 0.00
N GLN A 200 8.54 10.75 0.58
CA GLN A 200 7.94 11.58 1.64
C GLN A 200 8.67 11.49 2.98
N LEU A 201 9.53 10.50 3.18
CA LEU A 201 10.38 10.37 4.36
C LEU A 201 11.73 11.09 4.21
N ALA A 202 12.04 11.60 3.04
CA ALA A 202 13.27 12.35 2.73
C ALA A 202 13.10 13.87 2.83
N ALA A 203 11.99 14.37 3.35
CA ALA A 203 11.83 15.80 3.64
C ALA A 203 12.68 16.18 4.85
N PRO A 204 13.44 17.29 4.79
CA PRO A 204 14.45 17.71 5.76
C PRO A 204 13.90 18.03 7.14
#